data_bf0c46d3357697289ed5d2c8008ce58a
#
_entry.id   bf0c46d3357697289ed5d2c8008ce58a
#
_cell.length_a   1.000
_cell.length_b   1.000
_cell.length_c   1.000
_cell.angle_alpha   90.00
_cell.angle_beta   90.00
_cell.angle_gamma   90.00
#
_symmetry.space_group_name_H-M   'P 1'
#
loop_
_entity.id
_entity.type
_entity.pdbx_description
1 polymer ?
#
loop_
_entity_poly.entity_id
_entity_poly.type
_entity_poly.pdbx_seq_one_letter_code
_entity_poly.pdbx_strand_id
1 'polypeptide(L)'
;NLRPHWLPGQGRERDRGPAGHRATEGDFVDFAREYFAWQTGNVYGVRIAGGPDASTLIGTSTLGDFEEARERTHIGWTAYSPEVWGTVVNPEAKLLMLGLAFDHGFGRVKLQADAVNDRSRAAIAKLGATFEGIVRRDQPRADGSWRDAAVYSILATEWPTVRAGLEARLAEHGAEPI
;
A
#
# COMPACT_ATOMS: atom_id res chain seq x y z
N ASN A 1 9.89 -12.52 -16.93
CA ASN A 1 9.17 -11.56 -17.78
C ASN A 1 8.10 -10.84 -16.96
N LEU A 2 8.53 -9.95 -16.07
CA LEU A 2 7.65 -9.09 -15.29
C LEU A 2 7.16 -7.97 -16.21
N ARG A 3 5.91 -8.08 -16.65
CA ARG A 3 5.26 -6.97 -17.37
C ARG A 3 4.90 -5.88 -16.36
N PRO A 4 5.14 -4.60 -16.65
CA PRO A 4 4.80 -3.50 -15.74
C PRO A 4 3.31 -3.17 -15.82
N HIS A 5 2.43 -3.97 -15.22
CA HIS A 5 1.03 -3.60 -15.01
C HIS A 5 0.79 -2.94 -13.63
N TRP A 6 1.84 -2.44 -13.07
CA TRP A 6 1.96 -2.04 -11.66
C TRP A 6 1.56 -0.60 -11.36
N LEU A 7 1.09 0.17 -12.34
CA LEU A 7 0.82 1.58 -12.10
C LEU A 7 -0.45 1.75 -11.26
N PRO A 8 -0.36 2.16 -9.98
CA PRO A 8 -1.52 2.41 -9.15
C PRO A 8 -2.35 3.56 -9.74
N GLY A 9 -3.63 3.32 -9.96
CA GLY A 9 -4.60 4.36 -10.29
C GLY A 9 -4.75 4.72 -11.77
N GLN A 10 -4.22 3.93 -12.70
CA GLN A 10 -4.43 4.16 -14.13
C GLN A 10 -5.43 3.13 -14.69
N GLY A 11 -6.66 3.58 -14.94
CA GLY A 11 -7.65 2.82 -15.68
C GLY A 11 -7.11 2.40 -17.05
N ARG A 12 -7.74 1.40 -17.66
CA ARG A 12 -7.34 0.58 -18.83
C ARG A 12 -6.85 1.30 -20.10
N GLU A 13 -6.64 2.61 -20.09
CA GLU A 13 -6.35 3.39 -21.31
C GLU A 13 -4.91 3.86 -21.49
N ARG A 14 -3.97 3.52 -20.58
CA ARG A 14 -2.57 3.98 -20.69
C ARG A 14 -1.53 2.87 -20.79
N ASP A 15 -1.84 1.81 -21.51
CA ASP A 15 -0.84 0.83 -21.93
C ASP A 15 -0.12 1.26 -23.24
N ARG A 16 -0.34 2.51 -23.68
CA ARG A 16 0.30 3.08 -24.86
C ARG A 16 1.00 4.38 -24.47
N GLY A 17 2.27 4.26 -24.15
CA GLY A 17 3.19 5.39 -24.26
C GLY A 17 3.13 5.99 -25.68
N PRO A 18 3.67 7.19 -25.91
CA PRO A 18 3.63 7.80 -27.22
C PRO A 18 4.21 6.83 -28.25
N ALA A 19 3.40 6.46 -29.25
CA ALA A 19 3.76 5.64 -30.40
C ALA A 19 4.25 4.21 -30.11
N GLY A 20 3.46 3.41 -29.38
CA GLY A 20 3.64 1.94 -29.40
C GLY A 20 4.93 1.42 -28.74
N HIS A 21 5.58 2.20 -27.92
CA HIS A 21 6.79 1.79 -27.21
C HIS A 21 6.42 0.79 -26.10
N ARG A 22 7.00 -0.39 -26.17
CA ARG A 22 6.85 -1.40 -25.11
C ARG A 22 7.75 -0.96 -23.94
N ALA A 23 7.19 -0.72 -22.75
CA ALA A 23 7.99 -0.36 -21.58
C ALA A 23 9.09 -1.40 -21.33
N THR A 24 10.30 -0.94 -21.16
CA THR A 24 11.50 -1.75 -20.90
C THR A 24 11.74 -1.90 -19.41
N GLU A 25 12.65 -2.77 -19.00
CA GLU A 25 13.13 -2.88 -17.63
C GLU A 25 13.73 -1.55 -17.13
N GLY A 26 14.46 -0.82 -18.02
CA GLY A 26 14.99 0.50 -17.70
C GLY A 26 13.91 1.52 -17.38
N ASP A 27 12.83 1.56 -18.17
CA ASP A 27 11.68 2.45 -17.90
C ASP A 27 11.03 2.16 -16.54
N PHE A 28 11.00 0.88 -16.12
CA PHE A 28 10.49 0.50 -14.80
C PHE A 28 11.43 0.95 -13.67
N VAL A 29 12.75 0.80 -13.84
CA VAL A 29 13.74 1.23 -12.86
C VAL A 29 13.68 2.74 -12.65
N ASP A 30 13.59 3.51 -13.72
CA ASP A 30 13.49 4.98 -13.65
C ASP A 30 12.17 5.40 -13.00
N PHE A 31 11.04 4.78 -13.39
CA PHE A 31 9.76 4.96 -12.70
C PHE A 31 9.85 4.65 -11.21
N ALA A 32 10.46 3.50 -10.83
CA ALA A 32 10.57 3.10 -9.44
C ALA A 32 11.42 4.07 -8.62
N ARG A 33 12.49 4.61 -9.20
CA ARG A 33 13.34 5.61 -8.53
C ARG A 33 12.60 6.91 -8.23
N GLU A 34 11.70 7.33 -9.11
CA GLU A 34 10.93 8.56 -8.95
C GLU A 34 9.68 8.37 -8.10
N TYR A 35 9.04 7.21 -8.23
CA TYR A 35 7.73 6.94 -7.61
C TYR A 35 7.83 6.56 -6.15
N PHE A 36 8.81 5.73 -5.77
CA PHE A 36 8.92 5.28 -4.39
C PHE A 36 9.68 6.28 -3.51
N ALA A 37 9.24 6.40 -2.27
CA ALA A 37 9.79 7.34 -1.27
C ALA A 37 11.10 6.81 -0.64
N TRP A 38 12.10 6.46 -1.45
CA TRP A 38 13.37 5.88 -0.99
C TRP A 38 14.14 6.74 0.02
N GLN A 39 13.94 8.07 -0.04
CA GLN A 39 14.66 9.02 0.82
C GLN A 39 13.93 9.30 2.13
N THR A 40 12.62 9.05 2.18
CA THR A 40 11.75 9.39 3.32
C THR A 40 11.03 8.19 3.92
N GLY A 41 11.33 6.99 3.44
CA GLY A 41 10.67 5.78 3.88
C GLY A 41 11.40 4.49 3.54
N ASN A 42 10.98 3.41 4.17
CA ASN A 42 11.43 2.06 3.93
C ASN A 42 10.49 1.37 2.95
N VAL A 43 10.99 1.06 1.76
CA VAL A 43 10.23 0.35 0.72
C VAL A 43 10.40 -1.15 0.92
N TYR A 44 9.30 -1.84 1.13
CA TYR A 44 9.26 -3.30 1.33
C TYR A 44 8.75 -4.01 0.08
N GLY A 45 9.44 -5.07 -0.32
CA GLY A 45 8.93 -6.04 -1.28
C GLY A 45 8.10 -7.10 -0.56
N VAL A 46 6.87 -7.33 -1.03
CA VAL A 46 6.01 -8.39 -0.53
C VAL A 46 6.23 -9.65 -1.34
N ARG A 47 6.58 -10.74 -0.67
CA ARG A 47 6.89 -12.04 -1.30
C ARG A 47 6.04 -13.15 -0.70
N ILE A 48 5.77 -14.18 -1.49
CA ILE A 48 5.14 -15.41 -1.01
C ILE A 48 6.14 -16.14 -0.09
N ALA A 49 5.71 -16.46 1.15
CA ALA A 49 6.59 -17.06 2.15
C ALA A 49 6.84 -18.55 1.93
N GLY A 50 5.88 -19.30 1.34
CA GLY A 50 6.00 -20.74 1.21
C GLY A 50 5.31 -21.32 -0.05
N GLY A 51 5.39 -22.64 -0.22
CA GLY A 51 4.79 -23.32 -1.36
C GLY A 51 5.65 -23.27 -2.63
N PRO A 52 5.10 -23.71 -3.77
CA PRO A 52 5.83 -23.80 -5.04
C PRO A 52 6.29 -22.44 -5.58
N ASP A 53 5.57 -21.38 -5.24
CA ASP A 53 5.86 -20.00 -5.67
C ASP A 53 6.61 -19.19 -4.61
N ALA A 54 7.23 -19.85 -3.63
CA ALA A 54 7.99 -19.20 -2.56
C ALA A 54 9.02 -18.20 -3.11
N SER A 55 9.16 -17.08 -2.41
CA SER A 55 10.01 -15.95 -2.79
C SER A 55 9.58 -15.15 -4.02
N THR A 56 8.46 -15.50 -4.68
CA THR A 56 7.91 -14.69 -5.77
C THR A 56 7.49 -13.32 -5.24
N LEU A 57 7.99 -12.25 -5.88
CA LEU A 57 7.61 -10.88 -5.57
C LEU A 57 6.20 -10.61 -6.11
N ILE A 58 5.27 -10.33 -5.22
CA ILE A 58 3.84 -10.12 -5.54
C ILE A 58 3.36 -8.71 -5.23
N GLY A 59 4.21 -7.88 -4.65
CA GLY A 59 3.82 -6.50 -4.35
C GLY A 59 4.90 -5.70 -3.67
N THR A 60 4.56 -4.44 -3.45
CA THR A 60 5.35 -3.49 -2.66
C THR A 60 4.45 -2.69 -1.73
N SER A 61 5.03 -2.21 -0.64
CA SER A 61 4.40 -1.23 0.24
C SER A 61 5.51 -0.44 0.95
N THR A 62 5.24 0.80 1.32
CA THR A 62 6.24 1.67 1.96
C THR A 62 5.74 2.09 3.34
N LEU A 63 6.61 2.04 4.33
CA LEU A 63 6.47 2.71 5.61
C LEU A 63 7.37 3.93 5.58
N GLY A 64 6.80 5.12 5.72
CA GLY A 64 7.55 6.36 5.54
C GLY A 64 6.85 7.57 6.15
N ASP A 65 7.25 8.76 5.70
CA ASP A 65 6.77 10.04 6.25
C ASP A 65 6.94 10.05 7.79
N PHE A 66 8.12 9.67 8.28
CA PHE A 66 8.41 9.56 9.71
C PHE A 66 8.45 10.95 10.36
N GLU A 67 7.55 11.19 11.29
CA GLU A 67 7.51 12.38 12.15
C GLU A 67 7.69 11.94 13.62
N GLU A 68 8.90 11.57 14.01
CA GLU A 68 9.19 10.99 15.33
C GLU A 68 8.71 11.88 16.49
N ALA A 69 8.95 13.19 16.41
CA ALA A 69 8.51 14.14 17.44
C ALA A 69 6.98 14.22 17.62
N ARG A 70 6.22 13.70 16.67
CA ARG A 70 4.76 13.62 16.69
C ARG A 70 4.25 12.19 16.72
N GLU A 71 5.16 11.22 16.82
CA GLU A 71 4.86 9.78 16.81
C GLU A 71 3.99 9.36 15.62
N ARG A 72 4.27 9.92 14.41
CA ARG A 72 3.47 9.70 13.21
C ARG A 72 4.28 9.03 12.12
N THR A 73 3.61 8.14 11.39
CA THR A 73 4.15 7.55 10.16
C THR A 73 3.01 7.27 9.18
N HIS A 74 3.37 6.88 7.96
CA HIS A 74 2.45 6.59 6.88
C HIS A 74 2.76 5.24 6.24
N ILE A 75 1.76 4.41 6.05
CA ILE A 75 1.85 3.25 5.18
C ILE A 75 1.18 3.58 3.85
N GLY A 76 1.98 3.65 2.79
CA GLY A 76 1.52 4.04 1.45
C GLY A 76 2.26 3.31 0.34
N TRP A 77 2.12 3.85 -0.89
CA TRP A 77 2.75 3.30 -2.11
C TRP A 77 2.57 1.78 -2.24
N THR A 78 1.38 1.30 -1.84
CA THR A 78 1.05 -0.12 -1.88
C THR A 78 0.56 -0.50 -3.26
N ALA A 79 1.23 -1.47 -3.86
CA ALA A 79 0.82 -2.08 -5.11
C ALA A 79 0.99 -3.59 -5.04
N TYR A 80 0.02 -4.33 -5.56
CA TYR A 80 0.04 -5.79 -5.62
C TYR A 80 -0.27 -6.28 -7.02
N SER A 81 0.29 -7.44 -7.37
CA SER A 81 -0.11 -8.18 -8.57
C SER A 81 -1.63 -8.42 -8.57
N PRO A 82 -2.31 -8.27 -9.73
CA PRO A 82 -3.75 -8.52 -9.82
C PRO A 82 -4.20 -9.89 -9.32
N GLU A 83 -3.35 -10.90 -9.46
CA GLU A 83 -3.63 -12.28 -9.06
C GLU A 83 -3.86 -12.44 -7.54
N VAL A 84 -3.30 -11.53 -6.73
CA VAL A 84 -3.45 -11.56 -5.27
C VAL A 84 -4.47 -10.53 -4.74
N TRP A 85 -5.21 -9.85 -5.63
CA TRP A 85 -6.24 -8.93 -5.18
C TRP A 85 -7.42 -9.68 -4.55
N GLY A 86 -7.92 -9.13 -3.44
CA GLY A 86 -9.03 -9.74 -2.70
C GLY A 86 -8.63 -10.90 -1.80
N THR A 87 -7.35 -11.30 -1.79
CA THR A 87 -6.81 -12.36 -0.93
C THR A 87 -6.34 -11.83 0.42
N VAL A 88 -5.72 -12.69 1.22
CA VAL A 88 -5.13 -12.39 2.53
C VAL A 88 -3.84 -11.57 2.45
N VAL A 89 -3.21 -11.44 1.29
CA VAL A 89 -1.90 -10.79 1.12
C VAL A 89 -1.88 -9.36 1.66
N ASN A 90 -2.90 -8.55 1.34
CA ASN A 90 -2.92 -7.17 1.86
C ASN A 90 -3.18 -7.10 3.37
N PRO A 91 -4.15 -7.82 3.96
CA PRO A 91 -4.30 -7.90 5.42
C PRO A 91 -3.04 -8.36 6.15
N GLU A 92 -2.38 -9.41 5.67
CA GLU A 92 -1.16 -9.95 6.26
C GLU A 92 0.00 -8.94 6.20
N ALA A 93 0.28 -8.39 5.02
CA ALA A 93 1.30 -7.36 4.87
C ALA A 93 1.03 -6.13 5.77
N LYS A 94 -0.24 -5.72 5.92
CA LYS A 94 -0.60 -4.61 6.80
C LYS A 94 -0.51 -4.97 8.28
N LEU A 95 -0.81 -6.21 8.67
CA LEU A 95 -0.59 -6.71 10.03
C LEU A 95 0.88 -6.55 10.43
N LEU A 96 1.80 -7.00 9.56
CA LEU A 96 3.24 -6.88 9.80
C LEU A 96 3.72 -5.44 9.85
N MET A 97 3.32 -4.61 8.89
CA MET A 97 3.78 -3.22 8.81
C MET A 97 3.22 -2.34 9.92
N LEU A 98 1.96 -2.54 10.31
CA LEU A 98 1.34 -1.85 11.45
C LEU A 98 2.00 -2.28 12.75
N GLY A 99 2.24 -3.60 12.94
CA GLY A 99 2.99 -4.11 14.07
C GLY A 99 4.35 -3.45 14.17
N LEU A 100 5.12 -3.45 13.08
CA LEU A 100 6.43 -2.80 13.02
C LEU A 100 6.36 -1.32 13.44
N ALA A 101 5.39 -0.56 12.95
CA ALA A 101 5.24 0.85 13.28
C ALA A 101 4.94 1.04 14.78
N PHE A 102 3.97 0.31 15.33
CA PHE A 102 3.58 0.46 16.74
C PHE A 102 4.64 -0.06 17.71
N ASP A 103 5.34 -1.15 17.37
CA ASP A 103 6.44 -1.69 18.16
C ASP A 103 7.65 -0.73 18.23
N HIS A 104 7.78 0.19 17.24
CA HIS A 104 8.77 1.26 17.23
C HIS A 104 8.28 2.58 17.85
N GLY A 105 7.13 2.56 18.54
CA GLY A 105 6.64 3.69 19.32
C GLY A 105 5.87 4.75 18.54
N PHE A 106 5.49 4.49 17.29
CA PHE A 106 4.59 5.41 16.59
C PHE A 106 3.20 5.36 17.21
N GLY A 107 2.66 6.52 17.59
CA GLY A 107 1.33 6.64 18.17
C GLY A 107 0.20 6.64 17.12
N ARG A 108 0.52 6.95 15.84
CA ARG A 108 -0.44 7.06 14.75
C ARG A 108 0.14 6.63 13.41
N VAL A 109 -0.55 5.73 12.73
CA VAL A 109 -0.24 5.33 11.36
C VAL A 109 -1.30 5.86 10.41
N LYS A 110 -0.90 6.73 9.48
CA LYS A 110 -1.74 7.24 8.39
C LYS A 110 -1.82 6.20 7.27
N LEU A 111 -2.99 6.11 6.65
CA LEU A 111 -3.23 5.45 5.37
C LEU A 111 -4.02 6.40 4.48
N GLN A 112 -3.82 6.35 3.17
CA GLN A 112 -4.59 7.19 2.27
C GLN A 112 -4.83 6.52 0.91
N ALA A 113 -5.89 6.94 0.25
CA ALA A 113 -6.22 6.55 -1.11
C ALA A 113 -6.67 7.76 -1.91
N ASP A 114 -6.62 7.66 -3.24
CA ASP A 114 -7.36 8.61 -4.09
C ASP A 114 -8.85 8.58 -3.69
N ALA A 115 -9.46 9.74 -3.51
CA ALA A 115 -10.85 9.86 -3.05
C ALA A 115 -11.85 9.14 -3.98
N VAL A 116 -11.51 8.99 -5.26
CA VAL A 116 -12.32 8.28 -6.27
C VAL A 116 -11.95 6.79 -6.41
N ASN A 117 -10.97 6.29 -5.67
CA ASN A 117 -10.56 4.89 -5.70
C ASN A 117 -11.30 4.09 -4.63
N ASP A 118 -12.55 3.73 -4.91
CA ASP A 118 -13.42 3.00 -3.97
C ASP A 118 -12.83 1.66 -3.52
N ARG A 119 -12.12 0.95 -4.41
CA ARG A 119 -11.46 -0.32 -4.06
C ARG A 119 -10.40 -0.11 -2.98
N SER A 120 -9.52 0.89 -3.15
CA SER A 120 -8.47 1.18 -2.16
C SER A 120 -9.07 1.67 -0.85
N ARG A 121 -10.08 2.54 -0.90
CA ARG A 121 -10.81 3.03 0.27
C ARG A 121 -11.46 1.88 1.05
N ALA A 122 -12.14 0.98 0.35
CA ALA A 122 -12.75 -0.20 0.96
C ALA A 122 -11.71 -1.14 1.57
N ALA A 123 -10.54 -1.33 0.91
CA ALA A 123 -9.45 -2.12 1.45
C ALA A 123 -8.90 -1.53 2.75
N ILE A 124 -8.70 -0.21 2.81
CA ILE A 124 -8.24 0.50 4.02
C ILE A 124 -9.28 0.40 5.15
N ALA A 125 -10.55 0.64 4.86
CA ALA A 125 -11.62 0.51 5.85
C ALA A 125 -11.71 -0.91 6.45
N LYS A 126 -11.54 -1.94 5.61
CA LYS A 126 -11.52 -3.34 6.04
C LYS A 126 -10.33 -3.73 6.93
N LEU A 127 -9.30 -2.89 7.04
CA LEU A 127 -8.23 -3.07 8.03
C LEU A 127 -8.65 -2.61 9.43
N GLY A 128 -9.78 -1.92 9.57
CA GLY A 128 -10.21 -1.30 10.82
C GLY A 128 -9.74 0.15 10.97
N ALA A 129 -9.23 0.77 9.91
CA ALA A 129 -8.78 2.17 9.94
C ALA A 129 -9.96 3.14 10.00
N THR A 130 -9.86 4.17 10.84
CA THR A 130 -10.84 5.24 10.98
C THR A 130 -10.70 6.26 9.86
N PHE A 131 -11.80 6.59 9.16
CA PHE A 131 -11.82 7.64 8.15
C PHE A 131 -11.79 9.01 8.82
N GLU A 132 -10.84 9.86 8.43
CA GLU A 132 -10.65 11.20 8.99
C GLU A 132 -11.18 12.33 8.10
N GLY A 133 -11.29 12.09 6.80
CA GLY A 133 -11.80 13.10 5.87
C GLY A 133 -11.15 13.08 4.50
N ILE A 134 -11.49 14.11 3.71
CA ILE A 134 -10.94 14.32 2.37
C ILE A 134 -10.02 15.55 2.39
N VAL A 135 -8.77 15.33 2.00
CA VAL A 135 -7.83 16.42 1.68
C VAL A 135 -7.96 16.75 0.21
N ARG A 136 -8.41 17.98 -0.09
CA ARG A 136 -8.60 18.44 -1.47
C ARG A 136 -7.27 18.89 -2.08
N ARG A 137 -7.09 18.62 -3.39
CA ARG A 137 -5.87 18.98 -4.14
C ARG A 137 -4.58 18.48 -3.49
N ASP A 138 -4.60 17.25 -3.00
CA ASP A 138 -3.50 16.63 -2.24
C ASP A 138 -2.26 16.41 -3.13
N GLN A 139 -2.46 15.92 -4.34
CA GLN A 139 -1.35 15.62 -5.25
C GLN A 139 -1.70 15.94 -6.71
N PRO A 140 -0.73 16.45 -7.51
CA PRO A 140 -0.93 16.60 -8.94
C PRO A 140 -0.95 15.24 -9.64
N ARG A 141 -1.76 15.11 -10.69
CA ARG A 141 -1.76 13.97 -11.61
C ARG A 141 -0.91 14.28 -12.84
N ALA A 142 -0.46 13.23 -13.52
CA ALA A 142 0.33 13.36 -14.75
C ALA A 142 -0.39 14.10 -15.88
N ASP A 143 -1.73 14.13 -15.86
CA ASP A 143 -2.56 14.86 -16.84
C ASP A 143 -2.80 16.33 -16.48
N GLY A 144 -2.16 16.83 -15.42
CA GLY A 144 -2.31 18.20 -14.93
C GLY A 144 -3.52 18.43 -14.00
N SER A 145 -4.39 17.43 -13.84
CA SER A 145 -5.46 17.49 -12.85
C SER A 145 -4.94 17.26 -11.43
N TRP A 146 -5.81 17.45 -10.44
CA TRP A 146 -5.46 17.23 -9.04
C TRP A 146 -6.23 16.04 -8.46
N ARG A 147 -5.55 15.30 -7.60
CA ARG A 147 -6.10 14.22 -6.80
C ARG A 147 -6.50 14.74 -5.43
N ASP A 148 -7.69 14.40 -5.00
CA ASP A 148 -8.10 14.50 -3.61
C ASP A 148 -7.74 13.20 -2.88
N ALA A 149 -7.31 13.27 -1.63
CA ALA A 149 -6.98 12.11 -0.82
C ALA A 149 -8.04 11.82 0.24
N ALA A 150 -8.56 10.61 0.27
CA ALA A 150 -9.29 10.08 1.41
C ALA A 150 -8.28 9.60 2.45
N VAL A 151 -8.25 10.25 3.61
CA VAL A 151 -7.30 10.00 4.69
C VAL A 151 -7.95 9.15 5.77
N TYR A 152 -7.19 8.18 6.26
CA TYR A 152 -7.53 7.26 7.33
C TYR A 152 -6.38 7.17 8.32
N SER A 153 -6.66 6.72 9.53
CA SER A 153 -5.62 6.39 10.50
C SER A 153 -5.98 5.18 11.36
N ILE A 154 -4.94 4.61 11.96
CA ILE A 154 -5.02 3.69 13.09
C ILE A 154 -4.15 4.26 14.18
N LEU A 155 -4.65 4.34 15.42
CA LEU A 155 -3.93 4.79 16.59
C LEU A 155 -3.34 3.61 17.36
N ALA A 156 -2.26 3.85 18.11
CA ALA A 156 -1.67 2.84 18.99
C ALA A 156 -2.67 2.27 20.00
N THR A 157 -3.62 3.09 20.47
CA THR A 157 -4.70 2.66 21.37
C THR A 157 -5.73 1.76 20.71
N GLU A 158 -5.90 1.84 19.38
CA GLU A 158 -6.81 1.02 18.59
C GLU A 158 -6.14 -0.28 18.11
N TRP A 159 -4.81 -0.29 18.07
CA TRP A 159 -4.01 -1.37 17.50
C TRP A 159 -4.33 -2.76 18.06
N PRO A 160 -4.50 -2.97 19.38
CA PRO A 160 -4.84 -4.31 19.90
C PRO A 160 -6.11 -4.88 19.28
N THR A 161 -7.15 -4.05 19.08
CA THR A 161 -8.42 -4.46 18.46
C THR A 161 -8.27 -4.71 16.97
N VAL A 162 -7.59 -3.81 16.27
CA VAL A 162 -7.30 -3.93 14.83
C VAL A 162 -6.48 -5.18 14.56
N ARG A 163 -5.44 -5.43 15.34
CA ARG A 163 -4.59 -6.61 15.26
C ARG A 163 -5.40 -7.89 15.40
N ALA A 164 -6.20 -8.00 16.45
CA ALA A 164 -7.04 -9.18 16.67
C ALA A 164 -8.02 -9.42 15.51
N GLY A 165 -8.61 -8.38 14.94
CA GLY A 165 -9.47 -8.47 13.76
C GLY A 165 -8.74 -8.95 12.50
N LEU A 166 -7.50 -8.50 12.28
CA LEU A 166 -6.67 -8.96 11.17
C LEU A 166 -6.24 -10.42 11.35
N GLU A 167 -5.80 -10.81 12.56
CA GLU A 167 -5.41 -12.18 12.88
C GLU A 167 -6.59 -13.15 12.71
N ALA A 168 -7.79 -12.79 13.19
CA ALA A 168 -9.00 -13.59 13.00
C ALA A 168 -9.32 -13.80 11.52
N ARG A 169 -9.23 -12.72 10.73
CA ARG A 169 -9.45 -12.77 9.28
C ARG A 169 -8.44 -13.67 8.56
N LEU A 170 -7.18 -13.66 8.97
CA LEU A 170 -6.15 -14.55 8.41
C LEU A 170 -6.45 -16.00 8.76
N ALA A 171 -6.82 -16.31 10.00
CA ALA A 171 -7.18 -17.66 10.45
C ALA A 171 -8.37 -18.24 9.67
N GLU A 172 -9.42 -17.42 9.38
CA GLU A 172 -10.57 -17.83 8.56
C GLU A 172 -10.19 -18.30 7.15
N HIS A 173 -9.04 -17.82 6.62
CA HIS A 173 -8.55 -18.17 5.30
C HIS A 173 -7.42 -19.21 5.31
N GLY A 174 -7.21 -19.87 6.45
CA GLY A 174 -6.21 -20.93 6.61
C GLY A 174 -4.76 -20.43 6.62
N ALA A 175 -4.54 -19.13 6.79
CA ALA A 175 -3.22 -18.59 7.05
C ALA A 175 -2.90 -18.80 8.54
N GLU A 176 -1.80 -19.49 8.85
CA GLU A 176 -1.34 -19.55 10.24
C GLU A 176 -0.92 -18.14 10.70
N PRO A 177 -1.28 -17.73 11.93
CA PRO A 177 -0.82 -16.44 12.46
C PRO A 177 0.70 -16.45 12.60
N ILE A 178 1.33 -15.37 12.18
CA ILE A 178 2.78 -15.13 12.26
C ILE A 178 3.15 -14.72 13.70
#